data_033c05cd4a1419acd3d46d16284eb967
#
_entry.id   033c05cd4a1419acd3d46d16284eb967
#
_cell.length_a   1.000
_cell.length_b   1.000
_cell.length_c   1.000
_cell.angle_alpha   90.00
_cell.angle_beta   90.00
_cell.angle_gamma   90.00
#
_symmetry.space_group_name_H-M   'P 1'
#
loop_
_entity.id
_entity.type
_entity.pdbx_description
1 polymer ?
#
loop_
_entity_poly.entity_id
_entity_poly.type
_entity_poly.pdbx_seq_one_letter_code
_entity_poly.pdbx_strand_id
1 'polypeptide(L)'
;MKKWYLIALIIGSFLSATAQQTADELIADVIALAPRSLVKYETKPKTNVFLLRTGFNDAIYQEKASLAALKGKVITKVELIYTTYRKSETFDQHGLNRKRLRALFAAAPQLLSQPSVEWVLMAQTGCTSPEEGKDYFHGVAITYREPASAALRETELEFLKGVADGTVPPSAYDTYLKNELKGDTSGTAASAEPPKIKMPDFPGGERARIDFFTRNLKYPTTSEKSEAEQVVVQFIIDKEGNIQHISLPGAEKPTPYHDEVLRFMRTMPKWSPGSVGGKKVDCMVMFTVDFLERGSIVPSPLEVYAMDSEAAPSIPKFDYSRIKPTPQGKFVSTTLANNNWKQSILVCDVTASMAPYSAQVLEFIKGQFAKKDTSMTHFVFFNDGNDRKDNTKKVGSVGGIYVAKATTLDEALTNMSDAMKAGSGGDLEENNIEALLKAEAACPTCQSTVLIADNMASPRDMSLVSQLTKPVHVIVCGNSPILNEDYMNLARFTKGTLHFSNKDYSNLHTFEEGATFQVGKETFVVKKGKFVRREN
;
A
#
# COMPACT_ATOMS: atom_id res chain seq x y z
N MET A 1 30.44 -38.41 56.63
CA MET A 1 29.03 -38.10 56.31
C MET A 1 29.03 -36.88 55.45
N LYS A 2 28.98 -37.03 54.09
CA LYS A 2 28.92 -35.94 53.13
C LYS A 2 27.46 -35.77 52.68
N LYS A 3 26.86 -34.65 53.03
CA LYS A 3 25.52 -34.29 52.57
C LYS A 3 25.62 -33.76 51.15
N TRP A 4 24.98 -34.44 50.22
CA TRP A 4 24.76 -33.96 48.85
C TRP A 4 23.51 -33.09 48.85
N TYR A 5 23.65 -31.82 48.45
CA TYR A 5 22.52 -30.94 48.12
C TYR A 5 22.18 -31.15 46.64
N LEU A 6 21.01 -31.69 46.41
CA LEU A 6 20.39 -31.73 45.07
C LEU A 6 19.89 -30.32 44.75
N ILE A 7 20.57 -29.63 43.83
CA ILE A 7 20.06 -28.41 43.23
C ILE A 7 19.15 -28.84 42.08
N ALA A 8 17.84 -28.78 42.29
CA ALA A 8 16.86 -28.91 41.22
C ALA A 8 16.93 -27.65 40.34
N LEU A 9 17.51 -27.77 39.15
CA LEU A 9 17.46 -26.76 38.12
C LEU A 9 16.04 -26.75 37.56
N ILE A 10 15.21 -25.82 38.04
CA ILE A 10 13.94 -25.51 37.39
C ILE A 10 14.30 -24.73 36.10
N ILE A 11 14.40 -25.45 34.98
CA ILE A 11 14.40 -24.87 33.66
C ILE A 11 12.95 -24.38 33.42
N GLY A 12 12.68 -23.15 33.83
CA GLY A 12 11.49 -22.45 33.43
C GLY A 12 11.60 -22.18 31.91
N SER A 13 10.94 -23.02 31.14
CA SER A 13 10.64 -22.71 29.74
C SER A 13 9.76 -21.46 29.71
N PHE A 14 10.40 -20.29 29.62
CA PHE A 14 9.72 -19.08 29.15
C PHE A 14 9.40 -19.33 27.67
N LEU A 15 8.30 -19.99 27.39
CA LEU A 15 7.57 -19.83 26.15
C LEU A 15 7.18 -18.34 26.13
N SER A 16 7.89 -17.57 25.35
CA SER A 16 7.50 -16.21 24.97
C SER A 16 6.15 -16.34 24.27
N ALA A 17 5.06 -16.24 25.03
CA ALA A 17 3.75 -16.02 24.47
C ALA A 17 3.84 -14.70 23.72
N THR A 18 4.01 -14.78 22.41
CA THR A 18 3.75 -13.62 21.54
C THR A 18 2.34 -13.18 21.87
N ALA A 19 2.17 -11.92 22.25
CA ALA A 19 0.86 -11.36 22.54
C ALA A 19 0.03 -11.43 21.26
N GLN A 20 -0.64 -12.54 21.07
CA GLN A 20 -1.69 -12.70 20.08
C GLN A 20 -2.82 -11.78 20.55
N GLN A 21 -3.30 -10.91 19.69
CA GLN A 21 -4.44 -10.05 19.99
C GLN A 21 -5.54 -10.92 20.59
N THR A 22 -6.03 -10.56 21.76
CA THR A 22 -7.09 -11.33 22.41
C THR A 22 -8.38 -11.20 21.59
N ALA A 23 -9.24 -12.20 21.70
CA ALA A 23 -10.56 -12.13 21.04
C ALA A 23 -11.35 -10.90 21.46
N ASP A 24 -11.25 -10.47 22.72
CA ASP A 24 -11.97 -9.29 23.21
C ASP A 24 -11.39 -7.98 22.66
N GLU A 25 -10.09 -7.86 22.47
CA GLU A 25 -9.44 -6.71 21.81
C GLU A 25 -9.88 -6.62 20.35
N LEU A 26 -9.79 -7.71 19.60
CA LEU A 26 -10.23 -7.73 18.20
C LEU A 26 -11.73 -7.41 18.07
N ILE A 27 -12.58 -7.93 18.98
CA ILE A 27 -14.01 -7.61 19.03
C ILE A 27 -14.22 -6.11 19.28
N ALA A 28 -13.45 -5.50 20.17
CA ALA A 28 -13.55 -4.08 20.45
C ALA A 28 -13.20 -3.25 19.20
N ASP A 29 -12.11 -3.59 18.53
CA ASP A 29 -11.66 -2.94 17.29
C ASP A 29 -12.72 -3.06 16.18
N VAL A 30 -13.23 -4.26 15.93
CA VAL A 30 -14.25 -4.49 14.89
C VAL A 30 -15.54 -3.72 15.19
N ILE A 31 -15.99 -3.69 16.45
CA ILE A 31 -17.22 -2.96 16.82
C ILE A 31 -17.05 -1.44 16.73
N ALA A 32 -15.83 -0.93 16.87
CA ALA A 32 -15.51 0.48 16.72
C ALA A 32 -15.49 0.94 15.24
N LEU A 33 -15.46 0.01 14.28
CA LEU A 33 -15.47 0.37 12.85
C LEU A 33 -16.76 1.10 12.46
N ALA A 34 -16.63 2.08 11.59
CA ALA A 34 -17.79 2.72 10.96
C ALA A 34 -18.50 1.71 10.03
N PRO A 35 -19.80 1.44 10.19
CA PRO A 35 -20.50 0.48 9.35
C PRO A 35 -20.68 1.02 7.92
N ARG A 36 -20.49 0.15 6.94
CA ARG A 36 -20.88 0.40 5.55
C ARG A 36 -22.39 0.13 5.41
N SER A 37 -23.14 1.08 4.86
CA SER A 37 -24.59 0.97 4.70
C SER A 37 -24.98 0.47 3.32
N LEU A 38 -25.98 -0.42 3.28
CA LEU A 38 -26.61 -0.90 2.04
C LEU A 38 -28.09 -1.20 2.31
N VAL A 39 -28.89 -1.25 1.25
CA VAL A 39 -30.34 -1.51 1.41
C VAL A 39 -30.59 -2.95 1.87
N LYS A 40 -30.02 -3.93 1.18
CA LYS A 40 -30.11 -5.35 1.50
C LYS A 40 -28.87 -6.09 1.00
N TYR A 41 -28.33 -6.98 1.81
CA TYR A 41 -27.16 -7.78 1.46
C TYR A 41 -27.52 -8.91 0.48
N GLU A 42 -26.78 -9.01 -0.61
CA GLU A 42 -27.00 -10.08 -1.59
C GLU A 42 -26.32 -11.38 -1.15
N THR A 43 -27.10 -12.45 -1.04
CA THR A 43 -26.63 -13.77 -0.62
C THR A 43 -26.39 -14.74 -1.79
N LYS A 44 -26.27 -14.23 -3.01
CA LYS A 44 -25.96 -15.07 -4.17
C LYS A 44 -24.63 -15.82 -3.94
N PRO A 45 -24.56 -17.12 -4.23
CA PRO A 45 -23.32 -17.88 -4.08
C PRO A 45 -22.18 -17.24 -4.87
N LYS A 46 -21.05 -17.02 -4.20
CA LYS A 46 -19.79 -16.60 -4.83
C LYS A 46 -18.76 -17.69 -4.55
N THR A 47 -17.90 -17.96 -5.50
CA THR A 47 -16.96 -19.10 -5.48
C THR A 47 -16.00 -19.09 -4.27
N ASN A 48 -15.70 -17.91 -3.73
CA ASN A 48 -14.73 -17.72 -2.66
C ASN A 48 -15.30 -17.01 -1.42
N VAL A 49 -16.63 -17.04 -1.27
CA VAL A 49 -17.31 -16.44 -0.13
C VAL A 49 -18.12 -17.50 0.61
N PHE A 50 -17.82 -17.63 1.87
CA PHE A 50 -18.52 -18.51 2.79
C PHE A 50 -19.51 -17.71 3.63
N LEU A 51 -20.80 -18.07 3.60
CA LEU A 51 -21.85 -17.40 4.37
C LEU A 51 -22.21 -18.23 5.60
N LEU A 52 -22.13 -17.62 6.77
CA LEU A 52 -22.51 -18.24 8.03
C LEU A 52 -23.65 -17.41 8.66
N ARG A 53 -24.84 -17.96 8.65
CA ARG A 53 -26.07 -17.28 9.05
C ARG A 53 -26.30 -17.35 10.57
N THR A 54 -26.83 -16.25 11.13
CA THR A 54 -27.47 -16.21 12.46
C THR A 54 -28.93 -15.86 12.33
N GLY A 55 -29.70 -16.03 13.39
CA GLY A 55 -31.04 -15.44 13.46
C GLY A 55 -31.00 -13.91 13.58
N PHE A 56 -32.16 -13.29 13.35
CA PHE A 56 -32.30 -11.84 13.39
C PHE A 56 -31.86 -11.24 14.73
N ASN A 57 -32.29 -11.86 15.85
CA ASN A 57 -32.06 -11.35 17.21
C ASN A 57 -31.14 -12.26 18.06
N ASP A 58 -30.37 -13.16 17.45
CA ASP A 58 -29.50 -14.06 18.20
C ASP A 58 -28.07 -14.05 17.66
N ALA A 59 -27.19 -14.76 18.38
CA ALA A 59 -25.78 -14.91 18.03
C ALA A 59 -25.42 -16.38 17.74
N ILE A 60 -26.41 -17.25 17.54
CA ILE A 60 -26.19 -18.66 17.27
C ILE A 60 -26.04 -18.84 15.76
N TYR A 61 -24.84 -19.25 15.35
CA TYR A 61 -24.59 -19.59 13.94
C TYR A 61 -25.22 -20.92 13.58
N GLN A 62 -25.92 -20.91 12.47
CA GLN A 62 -26.40 -22.13 11.80
C GLN A 62 -25.23 -22.78 11.05
N GLU A 63 -25.24 -24.08 10.93
CA GLU A 63 -24.28 -24.84 10.09
C GLU A 63 -22.78 -24.65 10.49
N LYS A 64 -22.49 -24.54 11.78
CA LYS A 64 -21.09 -24.40 12.27
C LYS A 64 -20.13 -25.48 11.75
N ALA A 65 -20.64 -26.69 11.48
CA ALA A 65 -19.84 -27.80 10.95
C ALA A 65 -19.21 -27.48 9.58
N SER A 66 -19.84 -26.60 8.82
CA SER A 66 -19.33 -26.17 7.50
C SER A 66 -18.08 -25.27 7.59
N LEU A 67 -17.76 -24.69 8.76
CA LEU A 67 -16.52 -23.94 8.97
C LEU A 67 -15.25 -24.79 8.78
N ALA A 68 -15.37 -26.11 8.84
CA ALA A 68 -14.28 -27.02 8.52
C ALA A 68 -13.77 -26.83 7.08
N ALA A 69 -14.61 -26.35 6.16
CA ALA A 69 -14.24 -26.04 4.77
C ALA A 69 -13.24 -24.86 4.67
N LEU A 70 -13.14 -24.02 5.69
CA LEU A 70 -12.17 -22.93 5.76
C LEU A 70 -10.80 -23.35 6.30
N LYS A 71 -10.66 -24.61 6.74
CA LYS A 71 -9.38 -25.11 7.23
C LYS A 71 -8.34 -25.13 6.10
N GLY A 72 -7.20 -24.50 6.37
CA GLY A 72 -6.11 -24.37 5.38
C GLY A 72 -6.33 -23.29 4.31
N LYS A 73 -7.46 -22.56 4.35
CA LYS A 73 -7.69 -21.41 3.49
C LYS A 73 -7.09 -20.13 4.10
N VAL A 74 -6.72 -19.20 3.24
CA VAL A 74 -6.33 -17.85 3.63
C VAL A 74 -7.58 -16.98 3.68
N ILE A 75 -7.94 -16.49 4.86
CA ILE A 75 -9.08 -15.60 5.01
C ILE A 75 -8.61 -14.17 4.72
N THR A 76 -9.27 -13.51 3.80
CA THR A 76 -8.91 -12.15 3.38
C THR A 76 -9.88 -11.08 3.92
N LYS A 77 -11.16 -11.44 4.07
CA LYS A 77 -12.17 -10.48 4.57
C LYS A 77 -13.25 -11.19 5.38
N VAL A 78 -13.73 -10.54 6.43
CA VAL A 78 -14.91 -10.94 7.20
C VAL A 78 -15.86 -9.76 7.31
N GLU A 79 -17.05 -9.91 6.76
CA GLU A 79 -18.13 -8.94 6.83
C GLU A 79 -19.14 -9.38 7.88
N LEU A 80 -19.32 -8.61 8.96
CA LEU A 80 -20.39 -8.83 9.93
C LEU A 80 -21.64 -8.07 9.48
N ILE A 81 -22.67 -8.81 9.10
CA ILE A 81 -23.89 -8.26 8.47
C ILE A 81 -25.04 -8.27 9.48
N TYR A 82 -25.70 -7.13 9.60
CA TYR A 82 -26.87 -6.93 10.46
C TYR A 82 -27.79 -5.86 9.87
N THR A 83 -29.03 -5.75 10.37
CA THR A 83 -29.97 -4.68 9.98
C THR A 83 -29.91 -3.52 10.98
N THR A 84 -30.18 -2.32 10.50
CA THR A 84 -30.30 -1.12 11.37
C THR A 84 -31.63 -1.06 12.10
N TYR A 85 -32.64 -1.84 11.68
CA TYR A 85 -33.92 -1.92 12.35
C TYR A 85 -33.76 -2.39 13.81
N ARG A 86 -34.35 -1.66 14.72
CA ARG A 86 -34.30 -1.95 16.15
C ARG A 86 -35.69 -2.33 16.63
N LYS A 87 -35.81 -3.44 17.34
CA LYS A 87 -37.04 -3.91 17.92
C LYS A 87 -37.58 -2.95 18.99
N SER A 88 -36.71 -2.20 19.67
CA SER A 88 -37.03 -1.16 20.66
C SER A 88 -35.91 -0.13 20.67
N GLU A 89 -36.15 1.05 21.23
CA GLU A 89 -35.12 2.09 21.41
C GLU A 89 -33.98 1.65 22.31
N THR A 90 -34.22 0.70 23.23
CA THR A 90 -33.22 0.16 24.16
C THR A 90 -32.47 -1.05 23.59
N PHE A 91 -32.72 -1.46 22.35
CA PHE A 91 -32.07 -2.62 21.77
C PHE A 91 -30.59 -2.37 21.53
N ASP A 92 -29.73 -3.15 22.19
CA ASP A 92 -28.27 -3.06 22.07
C ASP A 92 -27.75 -3.88 20.87
N GLN A 93 -27.70 -3.25 19.69
CA GLN A 93 -27.14 -3.88 18.48
C GLN A 93 -25.64 -4.15 18.62
N HIS A 94 -24.89 -3.27 19.28
CA HIS A 94 -23.45 -3.49 19.50
C HIS A 94 -23.21 -4.68 20.43
N GLY A 95 -23.99 -4.84 21.46
CA GLY A 95 -23.94 -6.02 22.34
C GLY A 95 -24.26 -7.31 21.61
N LEU A 96 -25.27 -7.30 20.72
CA LEU A 96 -25.59 -8.46 19.88
C LEU A 96 -24.42 -8.77 18.92
N ASN A 97 -23.84 -7.77 18.28
CA ASN A 97 -22.71 -7.94 17.38
C ASN A 97 -21.48 -8.48 18.12
N ARG A 98 -21.19 -8.01 19.35
CA ARG A 98 -20.14 -8.60 20.21
C ARG A 98 -20.39 -10.09 20.50
N LYS A 99 -21.63 -10.47 20.81
CA LYS A 99 -21.99 -11.88 21.02
C LYS A 99 -21.77 -12.72 19.76
N ARG A 100 -22.12 -12.20 18.59
CA ARG A 100 -21.90 -12.85 17.28
C ARG A 100 -20.42 -13.07 17.02
N LEU A 101 -19.59 -12.04 17.22
CA LEU A 101 -18.12 -12.17 17.05
C LEU A 101 -17.51 -13.16 18.04
N ARG A 102 -17.91 -13.16 19.31
CA ARG A 102 -17.46 -14.16 20.28
C ARG A 102 -17.82 -15.58 19.84
N ALA A 103 -19.05 -15.77 19.36
CA ALA A 103 -19.50 -17.06 18.86
C ALA A 103 -18.73 -17.49 17.60
N LEU A 104 -18.36 -16.54 16.73
CA LEU A 104 -17.54 -16.78 15.56
C LEU A 104 -16.13 -17.22 15.96
N PHE A 105 -15.45 -16.51 16.84
CA PHE A 105 -14.10 -16.86 17.30
C PHE A 105 -14.05 -18.17 18.07
N ALA A 106 -15.10 -18.49 18.83
CA ALA A 106 -15.22 -19.79 19.46
C ALA A 106 -15.35 -20.95 18.44
N ALA A 107 -16.00 -20.68 17.29
CA ALA A 107 -16.20 -21.67 16.24
C ALA A 107 -15.05 -21.71 15.21
N ALA A 108 -14.32 -20.61 15.05
CA ALA A 108 -13.23 -20.43 14.09
C ALA A 108 -12.05 -19.67 14.72
N PRO A 109 -11.34 -20.28 15.71
CA PRO A 109 -10.25 -19.60 16.44
C PRO A 109 -9.08 -19.22 15.53
N GLN A 110 -8.92 -19.84 14.36
CA GLN A 110 -7.91 -19.49 13.37
C GLN A 110 -8.04 -18.04 12.85
N LEU A 111 -9.23 -17.42 12.96
CA LEU A 111 -9.42 -16.02 12.59
C LEU A 111 -8.64 -15.05 13.50
N LEU A 112 -8.31 -15.44 14.71
CA LEU A 112 -7.49 -14.66 15.64
C LEU A 112 -5.99 -14.69 15.28
N SER A 113 -5.56 -15.69 14.54
CA SER A 113 -4.16 -15.86 14.14
C SER A 113 -3.84 -15.33 12.74
N GLN A 114 -4.82 -14.78 12.04
CA GLN A 114 -4.65 -14.21 10.69
C GLN A 114 -4.70 -12.66 10.75
N PRO A 115 -3.57 -11.98 10.90
CA PRO A 115 -3.51 -10.53 11.14
C PRO A 115 -3.93 -9.68 9.93
N SER A 116 -3.99 -10.25 8.74
CA SER A 116 -4.34 -9.55 7.50
C SER A 116 -5.82 -9.63 7.11
N VAL A 117 -6.70 -10.05 8.03
CA VAL A 117 -8.15 -10.11 7.74
C VAL A 117 -8.76 -8.71 7.73
N GLU A 118 -9.35 -8.30 6.60
CA GLU A 118 -10.17 -7.09 6.55
C GLU A 118 -11.50 -7.33 7.28
N TRP A 119 -11.75 -6.57 8.34
CA TRP A 119 -13.00 -6.61 9.07
C TRP A 119 -13.93 -5.50 8.61
N VAL A 120 -15.19 -5.83 8.32
CA VAL A 120 -16.19 -4.86 7.86
C VAL A 120 -17.51 -5.06 8.60
N LEU A 121 -18.09 -3.97 9.07
CA LEU A 121 -19.47 -3.93 9.54
C LEU A 121 -20.40 -3.55 8.38
N MET A 122 -21.41 -4.38 8.10
CA MET A 122 -22.39 -4.15 7.04
C MET A 122 -23.77 -3.92 7.64
N ALA A 123 -24.26 -2.69 7.56
CA ALA A 123 -25.53 -2.26 8.11
C ALA A 123 -26.60 -2.21 7.01
N GLN A 124 -27.59 -3.09 7.07
CA GLN A 124 -28.71 -3.13 6.13
C GLN A 124 -29.81 -2.15 6.58
N THR A 125 -30.13 -1.20 5.72
CA THR A 125 -31.06 -0.10 6.04
C THR A 125 -32.48 -0.32 5.54
N GLY A 126 -32.72 -1.30 4.66
CA GLY A 126 -34.03 -1.50 4.04
C GLY A 126 -35.03 -2.30 4.88
N CYS A 127 -34.65 -2.82 6.06
CA CYS A 127 -35.52 -3.55 6.93
C CYS A 127 -36.38 -2.58 7.77
N THR A 128 -37.72 -2.70 7.70
CA THR A 128 -38.66 -1.80 8.38
C THR A 128 -39.51 -2.49 9.43
N SER A 129 -39.53 -3.84 9.48
CA SER A 129 -40.29 -4.61 10.46
C SER A 129 -39.57 -5.86 10.94
N PRO A 130 -39.95 -6.48 12.08
CA PRO A 130 -39.38 -7.73 12.55
C PRO A 130 -39.65 -8.90 11.61
N GLU A 131 -40.76 -8.89 10.90
CA GLU A 131 -41.16 -9.91 9.92
C GLU A 131 -40.22 -9.87 8.74
N GLU A 132 -39.99 -8.67 8.17
CA GLU A 132 -39.03 -8.46 7.10
C GLU A 132 -37.60 -8.84 7.53
N GLY A 133 -37.25 -8.56 8.81
CA GLY A 133 -35.96 -8.90 9.36
C GLY A 133 -35.56 -10.37 9.21
N LYS A 134 -36.56 -11.29 9.12
CA LYS A 134 -36.29 -12.71 8.88
C LYS A 134 -35.83 -13.01 7.47
N ASP A 135 -36.16 -12.16 6.50
CA ASP A 135 -35.81 -12.28 5.08
C ASP A 135 -34.48 -11.61 4.74
N TYR A 136 -33.90 -10.91 5.71
CA TYR A 136 -32.56 -10.32 5.59
C TYR A 136 -31.49 -11.31 6.04
N PHE A 137 -30.31 -11.18 5.46
CA PHE A 137 -29.19 -11.96 5.91
C PHE A 137 -28.60 -11.36 7.18
N HIS A 138 -28.43 -12.19 8.21
CA HIS A 138 -27.72 -11.86 9.46
C HIS A 138 -26.62 -12.88 9.67
N GLY A 139 -25.43 -12.44 10.06
CA GLY A 139 -24.31 -13.33 10.28
C GLY A 139 -23.01 -12.78 9.74
N VAL A 140 -22.18 -13.64 9.19
CA VAL A 140 -20.90 -13.24 8.59
C VAL A 140 -20.75 -13.80 7.18
N ALA A 141 -20.14 -12.99 6.31
CA ALA A 141 -19.62 -13.44 5.04
C ALA A 141 -18.08 -13.45 5.14
N ILE A 142 -17.49 -14.62 4.91
CA ILE A 142 -16.05 -14.84 5.02
C ILE A 142 -15.52 -15.03 3.61
N THR A 143 -14.72 -14.08 3.13
CA THR A 143 -14.00 -14.19 1.86
C THR A 143 -12.67 -14.88 2.12
N TYR A 144 -12.38 -15.89 1.31
CA TYR A 144 -11.17 -16.68 1.43
C TYR A 144 -10.57 -16.99 0.06
N ARG A 145 -9.31 -17.42 0.05
CA ARG A 145 -8.63 -17.95 -1.12
C ARG A 145 -7.85 -19.21 -0.76
N GLU A 146 -7.49 -19.96 -1.77
CA GLU A 146 -6.54 -21.05 -1.62
C GLU A 146 -5.16 -20.49 -1.24
N PRO A 147 -4.40 -21.18 -0.38
CA PRO A 147 -3.01 -20.84 -0.21
C PRO A 147 -2.27 -20.99 -1.54
N ALA A 148 -1.41 -20.04 -1.84
CA ALA A 148 -0.61 -20.11 -3.07
C ALA A 148 0.27 -21.39 -3.06
N SER A 149 0.28 -22.10 -4.17
CA SER A 149 1.22 -23.22 -4.33
C SER A 149 2.67 -22.73 -4.40
N ALA A 150 3.64 -23.59 -4.08
CA ALA A 150 5.05 -23.25 -4.19
C ALA A 150 5.43 -22.83 -5.62
N ALA A 151 4.86 -23.51 -6.64
CA ALA A 151 5.08 -23.14 -8.03
C ALA A 151 4.49 -21.77 -8.39
N LEU A 152 3.28 -21.45 -7.91
CA LEU A 152 2.68 -20.14 -8.11
C LEU A 152 3.52 -19.03 -7.46
N ARG A 153 4.07 -19.28 -6.28
CA ARG A 153 4.93 -18.32 -5.58
C ARG A 153 6.25 -18.08 -6.30
N GLU A 154 6.83 -19.12 -6.87
CA GLU A 154 8.04 -18.99 -7.68
C GLU A 154 7.76 -18.13 -8.92
N THR A 155 6.65 -18.37 -9.59
CA THR A 155 6.18 -17.56 -10.72
C THR A 155 5.91 -16.11 -10.29
N GLU A 156 5.25 -15.88 -9.14
CA GLU A 156 5.04 -14.53 -8.60
C GLU A 156 6.36 -13.82 -8.29
N LEU A 157 7.34 -14.54 -7.72
CA LEU A 157 8.66 -13.99 -7.42
C LEU A 157 9.45 -13.65 -8.68
N GLU A 158 9.43 -14.52 -9.69
CA GLU A 158 10.06 -14.24 -10.98
C GLU A 158 9.39 -13.06 -11.68
N PHE A 159 8.08 -12.98 -11.59
CA PHE A 159 7.31 -11.88 -12.13
C PHE A 159 7.67 -10.54 -11.45
N LEU A 160 7.71 -10.51 -10.12
CA LEU A 160 8.14 -9.32 -9.37
C LEU A 160 9.59 -8.92 -9.67
N LYS A 161 10.48 -9.89 -9.88
CA LYS A 161 11.84 -9.63 -10.34
C LYS A 161 11.83 -9.01 -11.73
N GLY A 162 11.05 -9.55 -12.65
CA GLY A 162 10.88 -9.01 -13.99
C GLY A 162 10.34 -7.58 -13.99
N VAL A 163 9.43 -7.27 -13.06
CA VAL A 163 8.96 -5.90 -12.81
C VAL A 163 10.11 -5.01 -12.30
N ALA A 164 10.92 -5.50 -11.36
CA ALA A 164 12.06 -4.75 -10.83
C ALA A 164 13.15 -4.50 -11.86
N ASP A 165 13.40 -5.50 -12.71
CA ASP A 165 14.41 -5.41 -13.78
C ASP A 165 13.88 -4.66 -15.00
N GLY A 166 12.61 -4.23 -15.00
CA GLY A 166 11.95 -3.56 -16.12
C GLY A 166 11.68 -4.46 -17.33
N THR A 167 11.82 -5.79 -17.17
CA THR A 167 11.54 -6.77 -18.23
C THR A 167 10.05 -7.13 -18.31
N VAL A 168 9.30 -6.94 -17.23
CA VAL A 168 7.86 -7.17 -17.15
C VAL A 168 7.17 -5.89 -16.64
N PRO A 169 6.18 -5.35 -17.37
CA PRO A 169 5.44 -4.19 -16.90
C PRO A 169 4.49 -4.58 -15.73
N PRO A 170 4.35 -3.75 -14.70
CA PRO A 170 3.44 -4.00 -13.57
C PRO A 170 1.98 -4.19 -13.96
N SER A 171 1.51 -3.53 -15.02
CA SER A 171 0.17 -3.74 -15.57
C SER A 171 -0.08 -5.17 -16.04
N ALA A 172 0.96 -5.94 -16.37
CA ALA A 172 0.86 -7.36 -16.64
C ALA A 172 0.54 -8.16 -15.36
N TYR A 173 1.03 -7.71 -14.20
CA TYR A 173 0.73 -8.34 -12.91
C TYR A 173 -0.75 -8.21 -12.54
N ASP A 174 -1.34 -7.06 -12.74
CA ASP A 174 -2.77 -6.85 -12.53
C ASP A 174 -3.63 -7.75 -13.42
N THR A 175 -3.21 -7.95 -14.67
CA THR A 175 -3.90 -8.83 -15.60
C THR A 175 -3.75 -10.29 -15.19
N TYR A 176 -2.56 -10.69 -14.76
CA TYR A 176 -2.29 -12.02 -14.21
C TYR A 176 -3.16 -12.28 -12.97
N LEU A 177 -3.22 -11.34 -12.02
CA LEU A 177 -4.01 -11.45 -10.81
C LEU A 177 -5.52 -11.49 -11.09
N LYS A 178 -6.01 -10.65 -12.00
CA LYS A 178 -7.44 -10.65 -12.37
C LYS A 178 -7.86 -11.96 -13.01
N ASN A 179 -6.98 -12.62 -13.76
CA ASN A 179 -7.25 -13.91 -14.37
C ASN A 179 -7.23 -15.04 -13.33
N GLU A 180 -6.28 -15.03 -12.38
CA GLU A 180 -6.23 -15.96 -11.26
C GLU A 180 -7.44 -15.82 -10.32
N LEU A 181 -7.89 -14.58 -10.04
CA LEU A 181 -9.05 -14.31 -9.18
C LEU A 181 -10.39 -14.64 -9.84
N LYS A 182 -10.47 -14.68 -11.17
CA LYS A 182 -11.69 -15.09 -11.89
C LYS A 182 -11.95 -16.60 -11.83
N GLY A 183 -11.02 -17.36 -11.27
CA GLY A 183 -11.23 -18.78 -10.95
C GLY A 183 -11.74 -19.57 -12.13
N ASP A 184 -10.96 -19.65 -13.20
CA ASP A 184 -11.26 -20.59 -14.26
C ASP A 184 -10.95 -22.00 -13.74
N THR A 185 -12.02 -22.73 -13.34
CA THR A 185 -11.97 -24.09 -12.81
C THR A 185 -11.82 -25.12 -13.92
N SER A 186 -11.27 -24.78 -15.05
CA SER A 186 -10.87 -25.75 -16.06
C SER A 186 -9.40 -26.08 -15.88
N GLY A 187 -9.14 -27.19 -15.19
CA GLY A 187 -7.82 -27.74 -15.00
C GLY A 187 -7.10 -28.03 -16.29
N THR A 188 -6.23 -27.14 -16.64
CA THR A 188 -4.97 -27.37 -17.33
C THR A 188 -4.13 -26.13 -17.08
N ALA A 189 -3.08 -26.25 -16.24
CA ALA A 189 -2.03 -25.25 -16.15
C ALA A 189 -1.28 -25.22 -17.49
N ALA A 190 -1.86 -24.55 -18.48
CA ALA A 190 -1.11 -24.08 -19.62
C ALA A 190 -0.41 -22.80 -19.17
N SER A 191 0.91 -22.77 -19.28
CA SER A 191 1.74 -21.59 -19.15
C SER A 191 1.23 -20.53 -20.13
N ALA A 192 0.29 -19.70 -19.69
CA ALA A 192 -0.10 -18.52 -20.45
C ALA A 192 1.07 -17.56 -20.37
N GLU A 193 1.79 -17.38 -21.48
CA GLU A 193 2.71 -16.25 -21.60
C GLU A 193 1.96 -14.98 -21.21
N PRO A 194 2.55 -14.11 -20.38
CA PRO A 194 1.93 -12.85 -20.02
C PRO A 194 1.52 -12.10 -21.29
N PRO A 195 0.35 -11.43 -21.32
CA PRO A 195 -0.12 -10.76 -22.51
C PRO A 195 0.94 -9.73 -22.96
N LYS A 196 1.34 -9.79 -24.23
CA LYS A 196 2.27 -8.81 -24.78
C LYS A 196 1.69 -7.42 -24.62
N ILE A 197 2.36 -6.61 -23.79
CA ILE A 197 1.99 -5.21 -23.56
C ILE A 197 2.90 -4.35 -24.42
N LYS A 198 2.28 -3.47 -25.19
CA LYS A 198 2.99 -2.43 -25.91
C LYS A 198 2.57 -1.08 -25.32
N MET A 199 3.54 -0.32 -24.87
CA MET A 199 3.32 1.00 -24.33
C MET A 199 3.04 2.01 -25.44
N PRO A 200 2.30 3.10 -25.15
CA PRO A 200 2.24 4.23 -26.05
C PRO A 200 3.63 4.79 -26.25
N ASP A 201 3.95 5.16 -27.47
CA ASP A 201 5.27 5.65 -27.82
C ASP A 201 5.21 6.95 -28.60
N PHE A 202 6.17 7.85 -28.30
CA PHE A 202 6.31 9.10 -29.03
C PHE A 202 6.80 8.81 -30.46
N PRO A 203 6.34 9.55 -31.49
CA PRO A 203 6.85 9.38 -32.85
C PRO A 203 8.38 9.49 -32.93
N GLY A 204 9.04 8.41 -33.36
CA GLY A 204 10.49 8.32 -33.36
C GLY A 204 11.13 7.88 -32.05
N GLY A 205 10.32 7.46 -31.06
CA GLY A 205 10.76 6.88 -29.80
C GLY A 205 11.32 7.89 -28.79
N GLU A 206 11.96 7.36 -27.73
CA GLU A 206 12.39 8.17 -26.58
C GLU A 206 13.35 9.30 -26.96
N ARG A 207 14.31 9.04 -27.88
CA ARG A 207 15.27 10.07 -28.30
C ARG A 207 14.58 11.23 -28.99
N ALA A 208 13.64 10.94 -29.90
CA ALA A 208 12.87 11.99 -30.59
C ALA A 208 11.99 12.77 -29.59
N ARG A 209 11.45 12.10 -28.56
CA ARG A 209 10.70 12.74 -27.48
C ARG A 209 11.58 13.72 -26.69
N ILE A 210 12.77 13.30 -26.29
CA ILE A 210 13.71 14.16 -25.54
C ILE A 210 14.09 15.37 -26.39
N ASP A 211 14.43 15.15 -27.67
CA ASP A 211 14.75 16.24 -28.61
C ASP A 211 13.57 17.20 -28.80
N PHE A 212 12.34 16.67 -28.86
CA PHE A 212 11.13 17.49 -28.98
C PHE A 212 10.90 18.32 -27.72
N PHE A 213 11.05 17.76 -26.54
CA PHE A 213 10.92 18.45 -25.27
C PHE A 213 11.95 19.57 -25.17
N THR A 214 13.20 19.28 -25.43
CA THR A 214 14.31 20.25 -25.37
C THR A 214 14.12 21.44 -26.32
N ARG A 215 13.54 21.21 -27.51
CA ARG A 215 13.33 22.27 -28.51
C ARG A 215 12.08 23.08 -28.26
N ASN A 216 11.04 22.50 -27.67
CA ASN A 216 9.70 23.13 -27.67
C ASN A 216 9.26 23.60 -26.26
N LEU A 217 9.83 23.09 -25.19
CA LEU A 217 9.66 23.63 -23.83
C LEU A 217 10.51 24.90 -23.71
N LYS A 218 9.92 25.97 -23.23
CA LYS A 218 10.58 27.26 -23.04
C LYS A 218 10.56 27.64 -21.57
N TYR A 219 11.65 28.22 -21.11
CA TYR A 219 11.68 28.82 -19.80
C TYR A 219 10.87 30.12 -19.80
N PRO A 220 9.85 30.26 -18.92
CA PRO A 220 9.08 31.49 -18.87
C PRO A 220 9.94 32.70 -18.50
N THR A 221 9.84 33.77 -19.25
CA THR A 221 10.49 35.05 -18.89
C THR A 221 9.59 35.77 -17.89
N THR A 222 9.89 35.63 -16.60
CA THR A 222 9.23 36.41 -15.56
C THR A 222 10.10 37.62 -15.19
N SER A 223 9.48 38.74 -14.83
CA SER A 223 10.18 39.93 -14.34
C SER A 223 10.70 39.81 -12.92
N GLU A 224 10.34 38.76 -12.21
CA GLU A 224 10.80 38.43 -10.89
C GLU A 224 11.88 37.32 -10.93
N LYS A 225 12.76 37.26 -9.94
CA LYS A 225 13.79 36.22 -9.87
C LYS A 225 13.16 34.85 -10.11
N SER A 226 13.70 34.12 -11.07
CA SER A 226 13.21 32.78 -11.42
C SER A 226 13.46 31.82 -10.25
N GLU A 227 12.41 31.51 -9.52
CA GLU A 227 12.39 30.45 -8.53
C GLU A 227 12.33 29.08 -9.25
N ALA A 228 12.93 28.07 -8.67
CA ALA A 228 12.81 26.71 -9.18
C ALA A 228 11.36 26.23 -8.96
N GLU A 229 10.70 25.74 -10.00
CA GLU A 229 9.35 25.20 -9.91
C GLU A 229 9.25 23.84 -10.60
N GLN A 230 8.54 22.91 -9.99
CA GLN A 230 8.21 21.62 -10.56
C GLN A 230 6.74 21.59 -10.97
N VAL A 231 6.46 21.26 -12.20
CA VAL A 231 5.11 21.11 -12.74
C VAL A 231 4.84 19.64 -13.03
N VAL A 232 3.86 19.06 -12.37
CA VAL A 232 3.37 17.71 -12.65
C VAL A 232 2.38 17.76 -13.80
N VAL A 233 2.57 16.90 -14.79
CA VAL A 233 1.73 16.81 -15.99
C VAL A 233 1.10 15.44 -16.06
N GLN A 234 -0.20 15.41 -16.25
CA GLN A 234 -0.98 14.19 -16.44
C GLN A 234 -1.86 14.33 -17.68
N PHE A 235 -1.91 13.30 -18.54
CA PHE A 235 -2.75 13.28 -19.73
C PHE A 235 -3.06 11.84 -20.17
N ILE A 236 -4.06 11.69 -21.02
CA ILE A 236 -4.45 10.39 -21.58
C ILE A 236 -4.02 10.31 -23.04
N ILE A 237 -3.43 9.19 -23.43
CA ILE A 237 -3.25 8.79 -24.82
C ILE A 237 -4.35 7.79 -25.14
N ASP A 238 -5.27 8.16 -26.02
CA ASP A 238 -6.39 7.32 -26.41
C ASP A 238 -5.95 6.16 -27.34
N LYS A 239 -6.88 5.25 -27.63
CA LYS A 239 -6.67 4.09 -28.52
C LYS A 239 -6.22 4.48 -29.92
N GLU A 240 -6.47 5.69 -30.35
CA GLU A 240 -6.05 6.27 -31.61
C GLU A 240 -4.68 6.95 -31.51
N GLY A 241 -4.16 7.18 -30.30
CA GLY A 241 -2.88 7.85 -30.02
C GLY A 241 -3.01 9.36 -29.85
N ASN A 242 -4.23 9.92 -29.74
CA ASN A 242 -4.41 11.33 -29.48
C ASN A 242 -4.27 11.64 -27.99
N ILE A 243 -3.79 12.83 -27.69
CA ILE A 243 -3.67 13.31 -26.31
C ILE A 243 -5.02 13.91 -25.87
N GLN A 244 -5.51 13.42 -24.74
CA GLN A 244 -6.77 13.80 -24.13
C GLN A 244 -6.54 14.20 -22.67
N HIS A 245 -7.47 14.94 -22.08
CA HIS A 245 -7.55 15.20 -20.64
C HIS A 245 -6.24 15.66 -19.98
N ILE A 246 -5.58 16.68 -20.57
CA ILE A 246 -4.37 17.26 -19.97
C ILE A 246 -4.77 17.95 -18.67
N SER A 247 -4.10 17.58 -17.58
CA SER A 247 -4.24 18.19 -16.25
C SER A 247 -2.87 18.44 -15.61
N LEU A 248 -2.84 19.39 -14.69
CA LEU A 248 -1.65 19.74 -13.92
C LEU A 248 -1.99 19.56 -12.43
N PRO A 249 -1.85 18.33 -11.88
CA PRO A 249 -2.13 18.06 -10.48
C PRO A 249 -1.29 18.96 -9.55
N GLY A 250 -1.90 19.45 -8.46
CA GLY A 250 -1.23 20.31 -7.48
C GLY A 250 -1.19 21.79 -7.81
N ALA A 251 -1.66 22.21 -8.99
CA ALA A 251 -1.72 23.61 -9.36
C ALA A 251 -2.96 24.33 -8.76
N GLU A 252 -2.93 24.63 -7.47
CA GLU A 252 -4.00 25.46 -6.86
C GLU A 252 -4.01 26.90 -7.39
N LYS A 253 -2.84 27.43 -7.72
CA LYS A 253 -2.65 28.74 -8.36
C LYS A 253 -1.77 28.58 -9.59
N PRO A 254 -2.30 28.73 -10.81
CA PRO A 254 -1.50 28.66 -12.01
C PRO A 254 -0.38 29.69 -12.00
N THR A 255 0.82 29.26 -12.36
CA THR A 255 2.00 30.12 -12.54
C THR A 255 2.37 30.18 -14.01
N PRO A 256 3.24 31.09 -14.45
CA PRO A 256 3.75 31.13 -15.83
C PRO A 256 4.38 29.80 -16.29
N TYR A 257 4.88 28.98 -15.36
CA TYR A 257 5.42 27.66 -15.64
C TYR A 257 4.32 26.66 -16.02
N HIS A 258 3.18 26.70 -15.34
CA HIS A 258 1.99 25.91 -15.69
C HIS A 258 1.45 26.28 -17.08
N ASP A 259 1.39 27.58 -17.38
CA ASP A 259 0.94 28.06 -18.69
C ASP A 259 1.87 27.59 -19.82
N GLU A 260 3.18 27.61 -19.60
CA GLU A 260 4.15 27.13 -20.57
C GLU A 260 4.00 25.62 -20.78
N VAL A 261 3.83 24.85 -19.72
CA VAL A 261 3.63 23.39 -19.84
C VAL A 261 2.34 23.09 -20.60
N LEU A 262 1.23 23.79 -20.32
CA LEU A 262 -0.01 23.64 -21.07
C LEU A 262 0.15 24.03 -22.55
N ARG A 263 0.86 25.12 -22.82
CA ARG A 263 1.21 25.52 -24.20
C ARG A 263 1.99 24.43 -24.90
N PHE A 264 3.02 23.89 -24.23
CA PHE A 264 3.86 22.84 -24.74
C PHE A 264 3.06 21.56 -25.02
N MET A 265 2.20 21.14 -24.12
CA MET A 265 1.38 19.92 -24.28
C MET A 265 0.46 20.01 -25.52
N ARG A 266 -0.02 21.19 -25.84
CA ARG A 266 -0.84 21.41 -27.06
C ARG A 266 -0.05 21.27 -28.36
N THR A 267 1.28 21.30 -28.30
CA THR A 267 2.15 21.12 -29.48
C THR A 267 2.58 19.68 -29.69
N MET A 268 2.22 18.77 -28.76
CA MET A 268 2.58 17.36 -28.85
C MET A 268 2.00 16.69 -30.09
N PRO A 269 2.79 15.93 -30.84
CA PRO A 269 2.29 15.14 -31.95
C PRO A 269 1.43 13.96 -31.46
N LYS A 270 0.73 13.33 -32.38
CA LYS A 270 0.01 12.10 -32.15
C LYS A 270 0.99 10.96 -31.84
N TRP A 271 0.70 10.16 -30.80
CA TRP A 271 1.52 9.05 -30.33
C TRP A 271 1.10 7.72 -30.94
N SER A 272 1.97 6.73 -30.89
CA SER A 272 1.56 5.33 -31.07
C SER A 272 0.78 4.89 -29.83
N PRO A 273 -0.46 4.34 -29.98
CA PRO A 273 -1.24 3.95 -28.81
C PRO A 273 -0.67 2.72 -28.11
N GLY A 274 -0.95 2.59 -26.83
CA GLY A 274 -0.67 1.38 -26.07
C GLY A 274 -1.57 0.22 -26.46
N SER A 275 -1.13 -1.01 -26.18
CA SER A 275 -1.95 -2.20 -26.36
C SER A 275 -1.64 -3.28 -25.34
N VAL A 276 -2.66 -4.04 -24.96
CA VAL A 276 -2.58 -5.21 -24.08
C VAL A 276 -3.11 -6.42 -24.82
N GLY A 277 -2.30 -7.46 -24.97
CA GLY A 277 -2.69 -8.65 -25.75
C GLY A 277 -3.07 -8.33 -27.21
N GLY A 278 -2.48 -7.28 -27.80
CA GLY A 278 -2.77 -6.83 -29.16
C GLY A 278 -4.01 -5.92 -29.31
N LYS A 279 -4.80 -5.73 -28.26
CA LYS A 279 -5.92 -4.78 -28.23
C LYS A 279 -5.41 -3.40 -27.80
N LYS A 280 -5.72 -2.36 -28.56
CA LYS A 280 -5.41 -0.98 -28.18
C LYS A 280 -6.17 -0.58 -26.94
N VAL A 281 -5.50 0.13 -26.03
CA VAL A 281 -6.04 0.61 -24.76
C VAL A 281 -5.71 2.08 -24.58
N ASP A 282 -6.57 2.80 -23.86
CA ASP A 282 -6.26 4.13 -23.40
C ASP A 282 -5.18 4.03 -22.33
N CYS A 283 -4.22 4.97 -22.36
CA CYS A 283 -3.13 5.02 -21.41
C CYS A 283 -3.05 6.40 -20.78
N MET A 284 -3.00 6.47 -19.46
CA MET A 284 -2.62 7.71 -18.80
C MET A 284 -1.11 7.80 -18.75
N VAL A 285 -0.60 8.98 -18.98
CA VAL A 285 0.82 9.32 -18.94
C VAL A 285 1.03 10.45 -17.95
N MET A 286 2.03 10.30 -17.09
CA MET A 286 2.48 11.33 -16.17
C MET A 286 3.97 11.60 -16.35
N PHE A 287 4.38 12.83 -16.13
CA PHE A 287 5.77 13.23 -15.98
C PHE A 287 5.85 14.56 -15.24
N THR A 288 7.03 14.91 -14.75
CA THR A 288 7.30 16.22 -14.16
C THR A 288 8.20 17.04 -15.07
N VAL A 289 8.03 18.36 -15.01
CA VAL A 289 8.93 19.32 -15.62
C VAL A 289 9.54 20.16 -14.52
N ASP A 290 10.83 20.02 -14.31
CA ASP A 290 11.58 20.82 -13.35
C ASP A 290 12.15 22.05 -14.05
N PHE A 291 11.65 23.23 -13.69
CA PHE A 291 12.21 24.51 -14.07
C PHE A 291 13.24 24.92 -13.01
N LEU A 292 14.51 24.76 -13.33
CA LEU A 292 15.58 25.02 -12.38
C LEU A 292 16.01 26.50 -12.43
N GLU A 293 16.53 27.00 -11.30
CA GLU A 293 17.24 28.28 -11.29
C GLU A 293 18.27 28.33 -12.41
N ARG A 294 18.45 29.43 -13.07
CA ARG A 294 19.32 29.63 -14.25
C ARG A 294 18.73 29.23 -15.61
N GLY A 295 17.43 28.94 -15.69
CA GLY A 295 16.75 28.73 -16.96
C GLY A 295 16.90 27.33 -17.54
N SER A 296 17.37 26.36 -16.78
CA SER A 296 17.41 24.96 -17.20
C SER A 296 16.05 24.29 -16.99
N ILE A 297 15.63 23.46 -17.95
CA ILE A 297 14.41 22.68 -17.89
C ILE A 297 14.76 21.20 -17.95
N VAL A 298 14.27 20.42 -16.99
CA VAL A 298 14.55 18.98 -16.91
C VAL A 298 13.22 18.22 -16.82
N PRO A 299 12.75 17.59 -17.90
CA PRO A 299 11.61 16.70 -17.84
C PRO A 299 12.01 15.36 -17.19
N SER A 300 11.15 14.81 -16.35
CA SER A 300 11.34 13.45 -15.82
C SER A 300 11.10 12.39 -16.92
N PRO A 301 11.51 11.15 -16.70
CA PRO A 301 11.00 10.00 -17.44
C PRO A 301 9.47 9.97 -17.43
N LEU A 302 8.86 9.36 -18.46
CA LEU A 302 7.42 9.19 -18.50
C LEU A 302 6.98 8.05 -17.60
N GLU A 303 5.88 8.27 -16.93
CA GLU A 303 5.11 7.29 -16.19
C GLU A 303 3.86 6.98 -17.00
N VAL A 304 3.61 5.70 -17.30
CA VAL A 304 2.51 5.31 -18.20
C VAL A 304 1.64 4.25 -17.55
N TYR A 305 0.32 4.47 -17.63
CA TYR A 305 -0.72 3.65 -17.01
C TYR A 305 -1.72 3.16 -18.06
N ALA A 306 -1.94 1.87 -18.17
CA ALA A 306 -2.99 1.34 -19.05
C ALA A 306 -4.36 1.49 -18.37
N MET A 307 -5.35 2.06 -19.09
CA MET A 307 -6.72 2.21 -18.60
C MET A 307 -7.60 1.10 -19.15
N ASP A 308 -8.42 0.49 -18.29
CA ASP A 308 -9.38 -0.54 -18.72
C ASP A 308 -10.65 0.13 -19.27
N SER A 309 -11.05 -0.25 -20.45
CA SER A 309 -12.09 0.44 -21.23
C SER A 309 -13.54 0.17 -20.78
N GLU A 310 -13.76 -0.68 -19.78
CA GLU A 310 -15.11 -1.08 -19.34
C GLU A 310 -15.49 -0.61 -17.92
N ALA A 311 -14.60 0.01 -17.19
CA ALA A 311 -14.90 0.63 -15.89
C ALA A 311 -14.88 2.15 -16.01
N ALA A 312 -15.80 2.83 -15.30
CA ALA A 312 -15.69 4.26 -15.01
C ALA A 312 -14.27 4.58 -14.55
N PRO A 313 -13.70 5.81 -14.80
CA PRO A 313 -12.29 6.10 -14.62
C PRO A 313 -11.82 5.60 -13.27
N SER A 314 -11.41 4.34 -13.24
CA SER A 314 -10.62 3.78 -12.17
C SER A 314 -9.28 4.48 -12.28
N ILE A 315 -8.79 4.96 -11.18
CA ILE A 315 -7.49 5.59 -11.04
C ILE A 315 -6.48 4.78 -11.86
N PRO A 316 -5.72 5.43 -12.73
CA PRO A 316 -4.83 4.74 -13.63
C PRO A 316 -3.83 3.90 -12.87
N LYS A 317 -3.56 2.72 -13.36
CA LYS A 317 -2.58 1.82 -12.81
C LYS A 317 -1.21 2.13 -13.39
N PHE A 318 -0.28 2.40 -12.52
CA PHE A 318 1.09 2.81 -12.84
C PHE A 318 1.85 1.74 -13.64
N ASP A 319 2.53 2.12 -14.70
CA ASP A 319 3.38 1.21 -15.48
C ASP A 319 4.86 1.46 -15.22
N TYR A 320 5.48 0.54 -14.52
CA TYR A 320 6.87 0.59 -14.12
C TYR A 320 7.87 0.06 -15.15
N SER A 321 7.42 -0.45 -16.30
CA SER A 321 8.31 -1.08 -17.29
C SER A 321 9.36 -0.15 -17.90
N ARG A 322 9.24 1.16 -17.68
CA ARG A 322 10.17 2.17 -18.19
C ARG A 322 11.04 2.84 -17.13
N ILE A 323 10.87 2.51 -15.87
CA ILE A 323 11.85 2.90 -14.88
C ILE A 323 13.06 2.01 -15.14
N LYS A 324 13.99 2.48 -15.98
CA LYS A 324 15.33 1.87 -16.01
C LYS A 324 15.80 1.79 -14.57
N PRO A 325 16.44 0.68 -14.14
CA PRO A 325 17.11 0.67 -12.87
C PRO A 325 18.02 1.89 -12.84
N THR A 326 17.55 2.92 -12.13
CA THR A 326 18.37 4.11 -11.89
C THR A 326 19.62 3.65 -11.15
N PRO A 327 20.68 4.47 -11.04
CA PRO A 327 21.78 4.20 -10.13
C PRO A 327 21.34 3.86 -8.70
N GLN A 328 20.10 4.11 -8.36
CA GLN A 328 19.42 3.69 -7.13
C GLN A 328 18.88 2.25 -7.15
N GLY A 329 19.10 1.47 -8.21
CA GLY A 329 18.56 0.11 -8.38
C GLY A 329 18.93 -0.90 -7.28
N LYS A 330 19.77 -0.53 -6.32
CA LYS A 330 20.08 -1.28 -5.10
C LYS A 330 19.97 -0.43 -3.82
N PHE A 331 19.41 0.77 -3.91
CA PHE A 331 19.40 1.71 -2.79
C PHE A 331 18.74 1.10 -1.54
N VAL A 332 17.54 0.57 -1.67
CA VAL A 332 16.78 -0.01 -0.55
C VAL A 332 17.51 -1.23 0.01
N SER A 333 17.89 -2.19 -0.84
CA SER A 333 18.57 -3.41 -0.40
C SER A 333 19.93 -3.11 0.23
N THR A 334 20.66 -2.14 -0.30
CA THR A 334 21.96 -1.70 0.25
C THR A 334 21.76 -1.00 1.60
N THR A 335 20.79 -0.10 1.72
CA THR A 335 20.48 0.59 2.96
C THR A 335 20.06 -0.40 4.05
N LEU A 336 19.18 -1.35 3.72
CA LEU A 336 18.77 -2.41 4.64
C LEU A 336 19.94 -3.30 5.09
N ALA A 337 20.87 -3.62 4.18
CA ALA A 337 22.02 -4.46 4.48
C ALA A 337 23.09 -3.75 5.32
N ASN A 338 23.29 -2.45 5.10
CA ASN A 338 24.34 -1.66 5.78
C ASN A 338 23.92 -1.24 7.19
N ASN A 339 22.62 -1.11 7.44
CA ASN A 339 22.09 -0.71 8.74
C ASN A 339 21.68 -1.97 9.52
N ASN A 340 22.36 -2.24 10.60
CA ASN A 340 22.13 -3.42 11.44
C ASN A 340 20.98 -3.14 12.44
N TRP A 341 19.78 -2.91 11.93
CA TRP A 341 18.57 -2.70 12.75
C TRP A 341 18.11 -4.03 13.34
N LYS A 342 18.54 -4.32 14.56
CA LYS A 342 18.14 -5.55 15.27
C LYS A 342 16.79 -5.35 15.95
N GLN A 343 15.99 -6.43 15.97
CA GLN A 343 14.67 -6.42 16.59
C GLN A 343 13.78 -5.28 16.06
N SER A 344 13.81 -5.07 14.76
CA SER A 344 13.04 -4.03 14.09
C SER A 344 11.91 -4.63 13.26
N ILE A 345 10.90 -3.81 12.99
CA ILE A 345 9.78 -4.13 12.10
C ILE A 345 10.05 -3.47 10.77
N LEU A 346 9.88 -4.20 9.69
CA LEU A 346 9.92 -3.62 8.34
C LEU A 346 8.50 -3.24 7.93
N VAL A 347 8.31 -1.98 7.59
CA VAL A 347 7.04 -1.40 7.11
C VAL A 347 7.28 -0.90 5.69
N CYS A 348 6.61 -1.47 4.72
CA CYS A 348 6.84 -1.18 3.31
C CYS A 348 5.55 -0.80 2.62
N ASP A 349 5.57 0.35 1.99
CA ASP A 349 4.59 0.76 1.01
C ASP A 349 4.70 -0.16 -0.21
N VAL A 350 3.56 -0.72 -0.62
CA VAL A 350 3.45 -1.57 -1.81
C VAL A 350 2.45 -1.01 -2.83
N THR A 351 2.18 0.28 -2.73
CA THR A 351 1.46 1.00 -3.76
C THR A 351 2.19 0.94 -5.09
N ALA A 352 1.51 1.31 -6.14
CA ALA A 352 2.00 1.15 -7.49
C ALA A 352 3.36 1.84 -7.73
N SER A 353 3.62 3.01 -7.13
CA SER A 353 4.89 3.74 -7.22
C SER A 353 6.09 2.96 -6.67
N MET A 354 5.84 2.04 -5.74
CA MET A 354 6.85 1.31 -5.00
C MET A 354 7.32 0.00 -5.63
N ALA A 355 6.72 -0.46 -6.75
CA ALA A 355 7.04 -1.76 -7.32
C ALA A 355 8.54 -2.05 -7.55
N PRO A 356 9.38 -1.11 -8.07
CA PRO A 356 10.81 -1.35 -8.24
C PRO A 356 11.55 -1.55 -6.91
N TYR A 357 11.05 -0.92 -5.85
CA TYR A 357 11.63 -1.00 -4.51
C TYR A 357 11.13 -2.22 -3.75
N SER A 358 9.90 -2.61 -3.98
CA SER A 358 9.28 -3.82 -3.43
C SER A 358 10.09 -5.08 -3.76
N ALA A 359 10.62 -5.18 -4.97
CA ALA A 359 11.49 -6.29 -5.35
C ALA A 359 12.82 -6.29 -4.58
N GLN A 360 13.43 -5.11 -4.31
CA GLN A 360 14.63 -5.02 -3.47
C GLN A 360 14.35 -5.45 -2.03
N VAL A 361 13.16 -5.10 -1.50
CA VAL A 361 12.70 -5.56 -0.19
C VAL A 361 12.56 -7.08 -0.16
N LEU A 362 11.96 -7.68 -1.20
CA LEU A 362 11.86 -9.13 -1.33
C LEU A 362 13.21 -9.83 -1.38
N GLU A 363 14.17 -9.29 -2.14
CA GLU A 363 15.53 -9.83 -2.17
C GLU A 363 16.21 -9.78 -0.80
N PHE A 364 16.03 -8.68 -0.07
CA PHE A 364 16.52 -8.55 1.29
C PHE A 364 15.88 -9.59 2.23
N ILE A 365 14.56 -9.70 2.25
CA ILE A 365 13.83 -10.68 3.06
C ILE A 365 14.29 -12.10 2.73
N LYS A 366 14.39 -12.45 1.44
CA LYS A 366 14.92 -13.74 0.98
C LYS A 366 16.33 -13.99 1.52
N GLY A 367 17.18 -12.97 1.45
CA GLY A 367 18.55 -13.05 1.98
C GLY A 367 18.61 -13.27 3.48
N GLN A 368 17.72 -12.65 4.26
CA GLN A 368 17.61 -12.86 5.71
C GLN A 368 17.21 -14.30 6.04
N PHE A 369 16.15 -14.82 5.43
CA PHE A 369 15.73 -16.21 5.66
C PHE A 369 16.79 -17.22 5.24
N ALA A 370 17.49 -17.00 4.13
CA ALA A 370 18.58 -17.86 3.70
C ALA A 370 19.76 -17.91 4.71
N LYS A 371 20.04 -16.78 5.37
CA LYS A 371 21.07 -16.64 6.40
C LYS A 371 20.58 -17.02 7.80
N LYS A 372 19.31 -17.37 7.96
CA LYS A 372 18.64 -17.58 9.26
C LYS A 372 18.77 -16.35 10.18
N ASP A 373 18.77 -15.17 9.59
CA ASP A 373 18.84 -13.91 10.31
C ASP A 373 17.44 -13.57 10.87
N THR A 374 17.35 -13.42 12.17
CA THR A 374 16.11 -13.12 12.89
C THR A 374 16.05 -11.66 13.36
N SER A 375 16.85 -10.80 12.80
CA SER A 375 16.88 -9.37 13.15
C SER A 375 15.57 -8.65 12.85
N MET A 376 14.88 -9.06 11.77
CA MET A 376 13.54 -8.61 11.40
C MET A 376 12.62 -9.81 11.24
N THR A 377 11.61 -9.90 12.07
CA THR A 377 10.64 -11.01 12.07
C THR A 377 9.22 -10.54 11.79
N HIS A 378 8.99 -9.24 11.84
CA HIS A 378 7.69 -8.63 11.58
C HIS A 378 7.79 -7.79 10.31
N PHE A 379 6.85 -8.04 9.40
CA PHE A 379 6.75 -7.37 8.12
C PHE A 379 5.35 -6.79 7.98
N VAL A 380 5.27 -5.53 7.64
CA VAL A 380 4.02 -4.82 7.40
C VAL A 380 4.06 -4.25 6.00
N PHE A 381 3.07 -4.61 5.20
CA PHE A 381 2.89 -4.08 3.85
C PHE A 381 1.57 -3.31 3.78
N PHE A 382 1.56 -2.15 3.16
CA PHE A 382 0.35 -1.35 3.06
C PHE A 382 0.17 -0.80 1.65
N ASN A 383 -1.09 -0.60 1.26
CA ASN A 383 -1.51 -0.25 -0.09
C ASN A 383 -2.54 0.88 -0.13
N ASP A 384 -2.58 1.71 0.90
CA ASP A 384 -3.45 2.88 1.03
C ASP A 384 -4.96 2.58 0.85
N GLY A 385 -5.44 1.54 1.54
CA GLY A 385 -6.87 1.34 1.73
C GLY A 385 -7.57 0.37 0.80
N ASN A 386 -6.86 -0.56 0.14
CA ASN A 386 -7.45 -1.60 -0.71
C ASN A 386 -8.31 -1.02 -1.86
N ASP A 387 -7.76 -0.10 -2.65
CA ASP A 387 -8.45 0.61 -3.74
C ASP A 387 -9.75 1.32 -3.28
N ARG A 388 -9.82 1.71 -2.02
CA ARG A 388 -10.93 2.52 -1.50
C ARG A 388 -10.91 3.89 -2.19
N LYS A 389 -12.09 4.44 -2.48
CA LYS A 389 -12.20 5.78 -3.07
C LYS A 389 -11.57 6.83 -2.15
N ASP A 390 -10.77 7.73 -2.69
CA ASP A 390 -9.97 8.71 -1.94
C ASP A 390 -10.82 9.58 -1.01
N ASN A 391 -11.97 10.06 -1.49
CA ASN A 391 -12.91 10.85 -0.68
C ASN A 391 -13.55 10.07 0.49
N THR A 392 -13.31 8.77 0.60
CA THR A 392 -13.78 7.93 1.72
C THR A 392 -12.67 7.52 2.68
N LYS A 393 -11.41 7.83 2.35
CA LYS A 393 -10.25 7.57 3.19
C LYS A 393 -10.23 8.59 4.34
N LYS A 394 -10.28 8.10 5.57
CA LYS A 394 -10.25 8.94 6.78
C LYS A 394 -9.01 8.60 7.59
N VAL A 395 -8.26 9.61 7.99
CA VAL A 395 -7.11 9.47 8.88
C VAL A 395 -7.49 8.63 10.11
N GLY A 396 -6.68 7.63 10.43
CA GLY A 396 -6.89 6.68 11.51
C GLY A 396 -7.79 5.48 11.15
N SER A 397 -8.28 5.38 9.89
CA SER A 397 -9.13 4.27 9.44
C SER A 397 -9.09 4.02 7.93
N VAL A 398 -7.98 4.36 7.29
CA VAL A 398 -7.78 4.12 5.85
C VAL A 398 -7.73 2.62 5.57
N GLY A 399 -6.95 1.86 6.32
CA GLY A 399 -6.82 0.41 6.16
C GLY A 399 -5.84 0.03 5.05
N GLY A 400 -6.01 -1.19 4.49
CA GLY A 400 -5.07 -1.69 3.49
C GLY A 400 -3.69 -2.04 4.08
N ILE A 401 -3.63 -2.42 5.37
CA ILE A 401 -2.40 -2.70 6.11
C ILE A 401 -2.36 -4.17 6.46
N TYR A 402 -1.31 -4.85 6.02
CA TYR A 402 -1.11 -6.29 6.09
C TYR A 402 0.09 -6.59 6.99
N VAL A 403 -0.16 -7.24 8.11
CA VAL A 403 0.86 -7.54 9.12
C VAL A 403 1.18 -9.02 9.11
N ALA A 404 2.45 -9.38 9.04
CA ALA A 404 2.92 -10.73 9.25
C ALA A 404 4.04 -10.78 10.29
N LYS A 405 3.89 -11.69 11.24
CA LYS A 405 5.02 -12.25 11.97
C LYS A 405 5.47 -13.47 11.20
N ALA A 406 6.44 -13.30 10.32
CA ALA A 406 6.87 -14.36 9.43
C ALA A 406 7.97 -15.20 10.07
N THR A 407 7.76 -16.50 10.10
CA THR A 407 8.75 -17.51 10.48
C THR A 407 9.35 -18.19 9.26
N THR A 408 8.72 -18.01 8.11
CA THR A 408 9.15 -18.52 6.81
C THR A 408 9.12 -17.42 5.76
N LEU A 409 9.95 -17.58 4.73
CA LEU A 409 9.93 -16.70 3.57
C LEU A 409 8.54 -16.67 2.93
N ASP A 410 7.88 -17.80 2.86
CA ASP A 410 6.56 -17.97 2.29
C ASP A 410 5.49 -17.10 2.98
N GLU A 411 5.53 -17.01 4.31
CA GLU A 411 4.61 -16.16 5.08
C GLU A 411 4.81 -14.68 4.75
N ALA A 412 6.06 -14.21 4.67
CA ALA A 412 6.37 -12.84 4.31
C ALA A 412 5.93 -12.51 2.87
N LEU A 413 6.23 -13.40 1.91
CA LEU A 413 5.84 -13.25 0.51
C LEU A 413 4.33 -13.26 0.33
N THR A 414 3.63 -14.16 1.02
CA THR A 414 2.17 -14.22 0.98
C THR A 414 1.55 -12.91 1.44
N ASN A 415 2.04 -12.37 2.56
CA ASN A 415 1.52 -11.14 3.13
C ASN A 415 1.73 -9.93 2.19
N MET A 416 2.91 -9.85 1.58
CA MET A 416 3.21 -8.80 0.60
C MET A 416 2.33 -8.92 -0.65
N SER A 417 2.21 -10.13 -1.20
CA SER A 417 1.36 -10.42 -2.35
C SER A 417 -0.11 -10.09 -2.05
N ASP A 418 -0.59 -10.42 -0.85
CA ASP A 418 -1.96 -10.09 -0.45
C ASP A 418 -2.20 -8.58 -0.38
N ALA A 419 -1.23 -7.82 0.14
CA ALA A 419 -1.31 -6.36 0.16
C ALA A 419 -1.37 -5.78 -1.26
N MET A 420 -0.48 -6.23 -2.15
CA MET A 420 -0.42 -5.77 -3.54
C MET A 420 -1.69 -6.14 -4.33
N LYS A 421 -2.27 -7.33 -4.06
CA LYS A 421 -3.51 -7.80 -4.71
C LYS A 421 -4.75 -7.05 -4.26
N ALA A 422 -4.78 -6.61 -3.02
CA ALA A 422 -5.93 -5.95 -2.45
C ALA A 422 -6.07 -4.49 -2.90
N GLY A 423 -4.99 -3.87 -3.38
CA GLY A 423 -5.03 -2.51 -3.89
C GLY A 423 -3.66 -2.03 -4.34
N SER A 424 -3.66 -0.99 -5.15
CA SER A 424 -2.48 -0.37 -5.74
C SER A 424 -2.25 1.09 -5.32
N GLY A 425 -3.01 1.57 -4.35
CA GLY A 425 -3.06 2.98 -3.96
C GLY A 425 -4.27 3.69 -4.57
N GLY A 426 -4.19 4.96 -4.74
CA GLY A 426 -5.28 5.76 -5.31
C GLY A 426 -4.83 7.18 -5.60
N ASP A 427 -4.80 7.98 -4.58
CA ASP A 427 -4.22 9.31 -4.56
C ASP A 427 -2.70 9.24 -4.23
N LEU A 428 -2.07 10.39 -4.20
CA LEU A 428 -0.62 10.48 -3.95
C LEU A 428 -0.25 10.37 -2.47
N GLU A 429 -1.21 10.62 -1.58
CA GLU A 429 -1.01 10.61 -0.14
C GLU A 429 -1.26 9.22 0.42
N GLU A 430 -0.33 8.72 1.21
CA GLU A 430 -0.36 7.37 1.75
C GLU A 430 -0.59 7.35 3.27
N ASN A 431 -1.10 6.24 3.81
CA ASN A 431 -1.39 6.07 5.24
C ASN A 431 -0.20 5.48 6.03
N ASN A 432 0.95 6.12 5.92
CA ASN A 432 2.22 5.66 6.47
C ASN A 432 2.19 5.53 8.00
N ILE A 433 1.60 6.51 8.71
CA ILE A 433 1.60 6.52 10.18
C ILE A 433 0.65 5.46 10.74
N GLU A 434 -0.51 5.23 10.11
CA GLU A 434 -1.36 4.09 10.46
C GLU A 434 -0.63 2.76 10.32
N ALA A 435 0.14 2.58 9.24
CA ALA A 435 0.93 1.37 9.04
C ALA A 435 2.00 1.21 10.12
N LEU A 436 2.68 2.29 10.52
CA LEU A 436 3.64 2.31 11.62
C LEU A 436 3.00 1.98 12.97
N LEU A 437 1.84 2.56 13.28
CA LEU A 437 1.10 2.26 14.52
C LEU A 437 0.66 0.79 14.58
N LYS A 438 0.18 0.25 13.47
CA LYS A 438 -0.13 -1.19 13.37
C LYS A 438 1.11 -2.06 13.58
N ALA A 439 2.25 -1.63 13.04
CA ALA A 439 3.52 -2.31 13.20
C ALA A 439 3.97 -2.32 14.69
N GLU A 440 3.91 -1.18 15.37
CA GLU A 440 4.25 -1.08 16.79
C GLU A 440 3.34 -1.95 17.66
N ALA A 441 2.04 -1.98 17.36
CA ALA A 441 1.07 -2.83 18.05
C ALA A 441 1.35 -4.33 17.83
N ALA A 442 1.79 -4.72 16.61
CA ALA A 442 2.10 -6.11 16.29
C ALA A 442 3.38 -6.63 16.95
N CYS A 443 4.34 -5.76 17.23
CA CYS A 443 5.57 -6.13 17.93
C CYS A 443 5.91 -5.12 19.05
N PRO A 444 5.27 -5.21 20.22
CA PRO A 444 5.57 -4.33 21.34
C PRO A 444 7.02 -4.40 21.82
N THR A 445 7.67 -5.56 21.64
CA THR A 445 9.07 -5.80 22.05
C THR A 445 10.11 -5.36 21.03
N CYS A 446 9.69 -5.03 19.81
CA CYS A 446 10.61 -4.49 18.81
C CYS A 446 11.13 -3.11 19.22
N GLN A 447 12.38 -2.81 18.87
CA GLN A 447 13.07 -1.61 19.32
C GLN A 447 12.85 -0.41 18.39
N SER A 448 12.61 -0.67 17.11
CA SER A 448 12.40 0.37 16.09
C SER A 448 11.56 -0.15 14.93
N THR A 449 11.16 0.76 14.06
CA THR A 449 10.51 0.46 12.79
C THR A 449 11.34 1.00 11.62
N VAL A 450 11.34 0.30 10.50
CA VAL A 450 11.97 0.73 9.25
C VAL A 450 10.87 0.96 8.24
N LEU A 451 10.59 2.21 7.92
CA LEU A 451 9.61 2.61 6.91
C LEU A 451 10.29 2.73 5.55
N ILE A 452 9.74 2.09 4.55
CA ILE A 452 10.14 2.21 3.14
C ILE A 452 8.93 2.76 2.39
N ALA A 453 9.03 3.99 1.91
CA ALA A 453 7.93 4.70 1.26
C ALA A 453 8.45 5.57 0.11
N ASP A 454 7.58 5.93 -0.82
CA ASP A 454 7.93 6.85 -1.88
C ASP A 454 7.99 8.32 -1.40
N ASN A 455 8.45 9.18 -2.28
CA ASN A 455 8.63 10.61 -2.02
C ASN A 455 7.60 11.48 -2.77
N MET A 456 6.48 10.89 -3.19
CA MET A 456 5.55 11.59 -4.09
C MET A 456 4.70 12.63 -3.36
N ALA A 457 4.27 12.33 -2.13
CA ALA A 457 3.47 13.24 -1.32
C ALA A 457 3.80 13.12 0.17
N SER A 458 3.29 14.05 0.98
CA SER A 458 3.30 13.94 2.44
C SER A 458 2.41 12.79 2.89
N PRO A 459 2.80 12.04 3.94
CA PRO A 459 1.88 11.07 4.54
C PRO A 459 0.57 11.74 4.95
N ARG A 460 -0.56 11.20 4.49
CA ARG A 460 -1.92 11.69 4.78
C ARG A 460 -2.18 11.86 6.28
N ASP A 461 -1.59 11.01 7.06
CA ASP A 461 -1.86 10.79 8.47
C ASP A 461 -0.78 11.32 9.41
N MET A 462 0.02 12.32 8.97
CA MET A 462 1.06 12.97 9.80
C MET A 462 0.52 13.51 11.14
N SER A 463 -0.77 13.80 11.24
CA SER A 463 -1.41 14.20 12.50
C SER A 463 -1.35 13.12 13.59
N LEU A 464 -1.12 11.86 13.22
CA LEU A 464 -1.00 10.73 14.15
C LEU A 464 0.44 10.49 14.65
N VAL A 465 1.43 11.22 14.15
CA VAL A 465 2.86 10.98 14.45
C VAL A 465 3.18 11.01 15.95
N SER A 466 2.44 11.80 16.74
CA SER A 466 2.61 11.88 18.19
C SER A 466 2.23 10.59 18.95
N GLN A 467 1.55 9.65 18.30
CA GLN A 467 1.17 8.36 18.87
C GLN A 467 2.28 7.31 18.70
N LEU A 468 3.26 7.55 17.83
CA LEU A 468 4.41 6.66 17.64
C LEU A 468 5.31 6.69 18.88
N THR A 469 5.73 5.53 19.31
CA THR A 469 6.54 5.35 20.54
C THR A 469 7.96 4.87 20.25
N LYS A 470 8.21 4.37 19.04
CA LYS A 470 9.51 3.80 18.64
C LYS A 470 10.23 4.68 17.63
N PRO A 471 11.57 4.64 17.58
CA PRO A 471 12.32 5.26 16.51
C PRO A 471 11.88 4.72 15.13
N VAL A 472 11.67 5.62 14.17
CA VAL A 472 11.35 5.28 12.79
C VAL A 472 12.55 5.61 11.89
N HIS A 473 13.10 4.59 11.25
CA HIS A 473 14.15 4.72 10.25
C HIS A 473 13.48 4.80 8.88
N VAL A 474 13.56 5.94 8.22
CA VAL A 474 12.80 6.20 6.98
C VAL A 474 13.71 6.05 5.77
N ILE A 475 13.41 5.11 4.90
CA ILE A 475 14.03 4.95 3.58
C ILE A 475 13.07 5.56 2.56
N VAL A 476 13.45 6.73 2.04
CA VAL A 476 12.62 7.48 1.09
C VAL A 476 13.02 7.11 -0.32
N CYS A 477 12.10 6.51 -1.05
CA CYS A 477 12.25 6.02 -2.41
C CYS A 477 11.79 7.07 -3.43
N GLY A 478 12.27 6.96 -4.66
CA GLY A 478 11.90 7.85 -5.75
C GLY A 478 13.10 8.50 -6.41
N ASN A 479 12.85 9.09 -7.58
CA ASN A 479 13.87 9.73 -8.40
C ASN A 479 13.93 11.25 -8.20
N SER A 480 13.02 11.82 -7.40
CA SER A 480 13.02 13.25 -7.11
C SER A 480 14.29 13.61 -6.35
N PRO A 481 15.04 14.64 -6.79
CA PRO A 481 16.16 15.17 -6.02
C PRO A 481 15.69 15.98 -4.80
N ILE A 482 14.39 16.26 -4.72
CA ILE A 482 13.73 17.08 -3.72
C ILE A 482 13.10 16.15 -2.69
N LEU A 483 13.51 16.27 -1.43
CA LEU A 483 12.97 15.48 -0.34
C LEU A 483 11.66 16.10 0.18
N ASN A 484 10.64 15.28 0.36
CA ASN A 484 9.47 15.70 1.13
C ASN A 484 9.86 15.82 2.61
N GLU A 485 9.68 17.02 3.16
CA GLU A 485 10.15 17.38 4.49
C GLU A 485 9.44 16.61 5.62
N ASP A 486 8.24 16.10 5.38
CA ASP A 486 7.51 15.35 6.39
C ASP A 486 8.19 14.01 6.72
N TYR A 487 8.87 13.37 5.79
CA TYR A 487 9.67 12.18 6.08
C TYR A 487 10.89 12.51 6.97
N MET A 488 11.52 13.67 6.76
CA MET A 488 12.58 14.14 7.63
C MET A 488 12.05 14.49 9.02
N ASN A 489 10.87 15.11 9.09
CA ASN A 489 10.19 15.42 10.33
C ASN A 489 9.74 14.16 11.08
N LEU A 490 9.25 13.14 10.37
CA LEU A 490 8.94 11.84 10.97
C LEU A 490 10.17 11.22 11.65
N ALA A 491 11.31 11.15 10.95
CA ALA A 491 12.56 10.66 11.53
C ALA A 491 13.02 11.52 12.73
N ARG A 492 12.87 12.85 12.65
CA ARG A 492 13.17 13.76 13.73
C ARG A 492 12.33 13.51 14.99
N PHE A 493 11.01 13.47 14.84
CA PHE A 493 10.08 13.32 15.98
C PHE A 493 10.26 11.98 16.68
N THR A 494 10.50 10.93 15.93
CA THR A 494 10.67 9.58 16.46
C THR A 494 12.10 9.28 16.89
N LYS A 495 13.04 10.22 16.73
CA LYS A 495 14.48 10.03 16.99
C LYS A 495 15.11 8.91 16.15
N GLY A 496 14.55 8.64 14.99
CA GLY A 496 15.09 7.69 14.03
C GLY A 496 16.10 8.29 13.07
N THR A 497 16.22 7.71 11.90
CA THR A 497 17.15 8.14 10.83
C THR A 497 16.40 8.33 9.52
N LEU A 498 16.98 9.11 8.62
CA LEU A 498 16.49 9.31 7.27
C LEU A 498 17.53 8.82 6.27
N HIS A 499 17.08 8.06 5.28
CA HIS A 499 17.90 7.54 4.19
C HIS A 499 17.31 8.02 2.87
N PHE A 500 18.06 8.84 2.16
CA PHE A 500 17.58 9.46 0.92
C PHE A 500 18.73 9.70 -0.04
N SER A 501 18.54 9.38 -1.31
CA SER A 501 19.52 9.62 -2.39
C SER A 501 20.92 9.09 -2.08
N ASN A 502 21.02 7.83 -1.61
CA ASN A 502 22.24 7.14 -1.21
C ASN A 502 23.02 7.83 -0.06
N LYS A 503 22.34 8.59 0.78
CA LYS A 503 22.91 9.23 1.97
C LYS A 503 22.11 8.89 3.20
N ASP A 504 22.80 8.78 4.31
CA ASP A 504 22.23 8.51 5.63
C ASP A 504 22.30 9.78 6.48
N TYR A 505 21.18 10.12 7.11
CA TYR A 505 21.05 11.27 7.98
C TYR A 505 20.57 10.81 9.34
N SER A 506 21.40 11.01 10.35
CA SER A 506 21.14 10.66 11.74
C SER A 506 21.09 11.91 12.63
N ASN A 507 20.67 11.69 13.87
CA ASN A 507 20.64 12.76 14.89
C ASN A 507 19.78 13.99 14.52
N LEU A 508 18.79 13.82 13.64
CA LEU A 508 17.92 14.91 13.20
C LEU A 508 17.18 15.59 14.37
N HIS A 509 16.95 14.87 15.45
CA HIS A 509 16.29 15.38 16.66
C HIS A 509 17.16 16.34 17.49
N THR A 510 18.48 16.38 17.28
CA THR A 510 19.40 17.24 18.04
C THR A 510 19.51 18.67 17.49
N PHE A 511 18.98 18.93 16.31
CA PHE A 511 18.99 20.27 15.73
C PHE A 511 18.06 21.21 16.51
N GLU A 512 18.58 22.35 16.96
CA GLU A 512 17.83 23.35 17.70
C GLU A 512 17.06 24.30 16.78
N GLU A 513 16.17 25.09 17.36
CA GLU A 513 15.40 26.14 16.66
C GLU A 513 16.34 27.10 15.92
N GLY A 514 16.06 27.37 14.65
CA GLY A 514 16.87 28.20 13.77
C GLY A 514 18.08 27.49 13.14
N ALA A 515 18.44 26.29 13.59
CA ALA A 515 19.53 25.53 12.97
C ALA A 515 19.19 25.17 11.52
N THR A 516 20.19 25.20 10.65
CA THR A 516 20.05 24.82 9.24
C THR A 516 20.65 23.45 8.96
N PHE A 517 20.02 22.72 8.03
CA PHE A 517 20.44 21.40 7.63
C PHE A 517 20.34 21.24 6.11
N GLN A 518 21.30 20.59 5.48
CA GLN A 518 21.31 20.39 4.03
C GLN A 518 21.02 18.94 3.66
N VAL A 519 20.08 18.75 2.73
CA VAL A 519 19.79 17.46 2.07
C VAL A 519 19.92 17.67 0.56
N GLY A 520 20.91 17.05 -0.04
CA GLY A 520 21.21 17.30 -1.44
C GLY A 520 21.60 18.76 -1.70
N LYS A 521 20.81 19.43 -2.53
CA LYS A 521 20.97 20.87 -2.83
C LYS A 521 20.05 21.77 -1.99
N GLU A 522 19.16 21.17 -1.21
CA GLU A 522 18.15 21.89 -0.44
C GLU A 522 18.64 22.23 0.97
N THR A 523 18.26 23.39 1.45
CA THR A 523 18.53 23.84 2.82
C THR A 523 17.21 23.84 3.59
N PHE A 524 17.22 23.20 4.73
CA PHE A 524 16.11 23.21 5.69
C PHE A 524 16.51 23.98 6.93
N VAL A 525 15.53 24.59 7.57
CA VAL A 525 15.72 25.30 8.84
C VAL A 525 14.72 24.77 9.86
N VAL A 526 15.14 24.61 11.10
CA VAL A 526 14.22 24.23 12.18
C VAL A 526 13.38 25.45 12.58
N LYS A 527 12.06 25.35 12.37
CA LYS A 527 11.07 26.33 12.78
C LYS A 527 9.95 25.65 13.56
N LYS A 528 9.67 26.12 14.77
CA LYS A 528 8.65 25.52 15.66
C LYS A 528 8.86 24.00 15.85
N GLY A 529 10.11 23.60 16.01
CA GLY A 529 10.50 22.21 16.22
C GLY A 529 10.46 21.30 14.99
N LYS A 530 10.16 21.81 13.80
CA LYS A 530 10.11 21.07 12.53
C LYS A 530 11.14 21.58 11.54
N PHE A 531 11.67 20.70 10.72
CA PHE A 531 12.39 21.13 9.53
C PHE A 531 11.39 21.70 8.52
N VAL A 532 11.67 22.87 8.05
CA VAL A 532 10.92 23.54 6.98
C VAL A 532 11.92 23.91 5.90
N ARG A 533 11.58 23.69 4.66
CA ARG A 533 12.43 24.09 3.54
C ARG A 533 12.65 25.60 3.60
N ARG A 534 13.91 26.02 3.46
CA ARG A 534 14.26 27.42 3.38
C ARG A 534 13.93 27.90 1.98
N GLU A 535 12.97 28.82 1.88
CA GLU A 535 12.78 29.62 0.67
C GLU A 535 14.05 30.45 0.48
N ASN A 536 14.68 30.30 -0.68
CA ASN A 536 15.91 31.05 -1.01
C ASN A 536 15.56 32.48 -1.42
#